data_49dbb662f0a3d1cd224522cc9603a4c1
#
_entry.id   49dbb662f0a3d1cd224522cc9603a4c1
#
_cell.length_a   1.000
_cell.length_b   1.000
_cell.length_c   1.000
_cell.angle_alpha   90.00
_cell.angle_beta   90.00
_cell.angle_gamma   90.00
#
_symmetry.space_group_name_H-M   'P 1'
#
loop_
_entity.id
_entity.type
_entity.pdbx_description
1 polymer ?
#
loop_
_entity_poly.entity_id
_entity_poly.type
_entity_poly.pdbx_seq_one_letter_code
_entity_poly.pdbx_strand_id
1 'polypeptide(L)'
;LGDVYKRQVYVCPSYHLTMDKNELIKYRRTNGILQREGSLQLPANNSANNLVKLSSTKAYLSLAGLGLIYIFNPETMQKTGEINLTSLGIQDNNPDIGIMIERDGYVFAGLSQMVGGWTSPENYKQADVAVIDTKTDKLVKMISEKTSGFSQATRPIDPKSLFMDEKGDIYISCLGNFGMVAGHKAGILRIKKGETDFDPTYH
;
A
#
# COMPACT_ATOMS: atom_id res chain seq x y z
N LEU A 1 -24.59 -14.16 0.96
CA LEU A 1 -23.62 -13.32 1.72
C LEU A 1 -22.63 -12.55 0.81
N GLY A 2 -22.41 -13.00 -0.45
CA GLY A 2 -21.47 -12.34 -1.38
C GLY A 2 -21.90 -10.98 -1.93
N ASP A 3 -23.16 -10.57 -1.77
CA ASP A 3 -23.71 -9.38 -2.44
C ASP A 3 -23.64 -8.09 -1.60
N VAL A 4 -23.52 -8.19 -0.28
CA VAL A 4 -23.48 -7.03 0.62
C VAL A 4 -22.16 -6.25 0.50
N TYR A 5 -21.04 -6.93 0.26
CA TYR A 5 -19.72 -6.28 0.13
C TYR A 5 -19.49 -5.61 -1.23
N LYS A 6 -20.19 -6.04 -2.28
CA LYS A 6 -20.10 -5.41 -3.62
C LYS A 6 -20.85 -4.08 -3.74
N ARG A 7 -21.55 -3.65 -2.68
CA ARG A 7 -22.35 -2.41 -2.69
C ARG A 7 -21.62 -1.19 -2.13
N GLN A 8 -20.45 -1.38 -1.50
CA GLN A 8 -19.67 -0.28 -0.95
C GLN A 8 -18.54 0.12 -1.89
N VAL A 9 -18.40 1.42 -2.11
CA VAL A 9 -17.33 2.04 -2.91
C VAL A 9 -16.64 3.05 -2.03
N TYR A 10 -15.32 2.95 -1.95
CA TYR A 10 -14.47 3.92 -1.24
C TYR A 10 -13.72 4.75 -2.28
N VAL A 11 -13.80 6.06 -2.13
CA VAL A 11 -13.08 7.01 -2.98
C VAL A 11 -12.08 7.75 -2.12
N CYS A 12 -10.80 7.53 -2.38
CA CYS A 12 -9.71 8.25 -1.74
C CYS A 12 -9.15 9.34 -2.66
N PRO A 13 -8.65 10.44 -2.09
CA PRO A 13 -7.93 11.46 -2.83
C PRO A 13 -6.60 10.86 -3.27
N SER A 14 -6.56 10.34 -4.50
CA SER A 14 -5.34 9.81 -5.07
C SER A 14 -4.49 10.95 -5.64
N TYR A 15 -3.23 10.72 -5.74
CA TYR A 15 -2.05 11.52 -6.06
C TYR A 15 -2.23 12.77 -6.95
N HIS A 16 -3.29 12.94 -7.72
CA HIS A 16 -3.45 14.10 -8.63
C HIS A 16 -4.89 14.51 -8.96
N LEU A 17 -5.92 13.78 -8.52
CA LEU A 17 -7.26 13.98 -9.09
C LEU A 17 -8.27 14.65 -8.16
N THR A 18 -8.00 14.78 -6.87
CA THR A 18 -8.93 15.39 -5.91
C THR A 18 -8.18 16.19 -4.84
N MET A 19 -7.35 17.13 -5.27
CA MET A 19 -6.44 17.90 -4.39
C MET A 19 -7.14 18.73 -3.31
N ASP A 20 -8.45 18.90 -3.39
CA ASP A 20 -9.16 19.84 -2.51
C ASP A 20 -9.88 19.20 -1.32
N LYS A 21 -9.86 17.87 -1.20
CA LYS A 21 -10.59 17.22 -0.11
C LYS A 21 -9.75 16.15 0.59
N ASN A 22 -9.30 16.49 1.78
CA ASN A 22 -8.61 15.56 2.67
C ASN A 22 -9.62 14.61 3.34
N GLU A 23 -10.28 13.77 2.56
CA GLU A 23 -11.23 12.79 3.08
C GLU A 23 -11.28 11.51 2.24
N LEU A 24 -11.41 10.36 2.91
CA LEU A 24 -11.84 9.11 2.30
C LEU A 24 -13.35 9.08 2.34
N ILE A 25 -14.02 8.99 1.19
CA ILE A 25 -15.49 8.99 1.10
C ILE A 25 -15.98 7.56 0.88
N LYS A 26 -16.98 7.18 1.67
CA LYS A 26 -17.70 5.92 1.53
C LYS A 26 -19.03 6.16 0.83
N TYR A 27 -19.30 5.38 -0.21
CA TYR A 27 -20.56 5.34 -0.92
C TYR A 27 -21.20 3.96 -0.84
N ARG A 28 -22.52 3.93 -0.80
CA ARG A 28 -23.33 2.74 -1.07
C ARG A 28 -23.85 2.78 -2.49
N ARG A 29 -23.76 1.68 -3.21
CA ARG A 29 -24.42 1.51 -4.49
C ARG A 29 -25.80 0.89 -4.29
N THR A 30 -26.86 1.61 -4.65
CA THR A 30 -28.26 1.14 -4.59
C THR A 30 -28.92 1.47 -5.94
N ASN A 31 -29.44 0.45 -6.62
CA ASN A 31 -30.08 0.58 -7.94
C ASN A 31 -29.24 1.38 -8.97
N GLY A 32 -27.92 1.13 -8.99
CA GLY A 32 -26.99 1.80 -9.90
C GLY A 32 -26.53 3.19 -9.46
N ILE A 33 -27.11 3.77 -8.40
CA ILE A 33 -26.80 5.10 -7.89
C ILE A 33 -25.85 4.99 -6.70
N LEU A 34 -24.85 5.88 -6.65
CA LEU A 34 -23.94 6.02 -5.52
C LEU A 34 -24.51 7.05 -4.53
N GLN A 35 -24.78 6.61 -3.30
CA GLN A 35 -25.22 7.45 -2.19
C GLN A 35 -24.10 7.56 -1.17
N ARG A 36 -23.69 8.78 -0.81
CA ARG A 36 -22.69 9.02 0.22
C ARG A 36 -23.21 8.55 1.58
N GLU A 37 -22.43 7.68 2.26
CA GLU A 37 -22.76 7.16 3.58
C GLU A 37 -21.91 7.77 4.70
N GLY A 38 -20.72 8.27 4.37
CA GLY A 38 -19.83 8.86 5.36
C GLY A 38 -18.47 9.18 4.79
N SER A 39 -17.62 9.77 5.61
CA SER A 39 -16.23 10.04 5.27
C SER A 39 -15.32 10.00 6.48
N LEU A 40 -14.06 9.66 6.25
CA LEU A 40 -12.96 9.76 7.21
C LEU A 40 -12.11 10.97 6.82
N GLN A 41 -11.92 11.90 7.76
CA GLN A 41 -11.03 13.04 7.55
C GLN A 41 -9.57 12.60 7.54
N LEU A 42 -8.81 13.12 6.60
CA LEU A 42 -7.40 12.85 6.41
C LEU A 42 -6.58 14.13 6.62
N PRO A 43 -5.34 14.03 7.07
CA PRO A 43 -4.45 15.20 7.18
C PRO A 43 -4.11 15.77 5.80
N ALA A 44 -3.57 16.97 5.75
CA ALA A 44 -3.02 17.53 4.52
C ALA A 44 -1.84 16.68 4.00
N ASN A 45 -1.57 16.74 2.70
CA ASN A 45 -0.49 16.02 2.02
C ASN A 45 -0.50 14.49 2.21
N ASN A 46 -1.67 13.92 2.45
CA ASN A 46 -1.82 12.50 2.78
C ASN A 46 -1.48 11.56 1.61
N SER A 47 -1.77 11.93 0.36
CA SER A 47 -1.64 11.05 -0.82
C SER A 47 -2.21 9.65 -0.57
N ALA A 48 -3.40 9.58 0.03
CA ALA A 48 -4.07 8.30 0.31
C ALA A 48 -4.34 7.55 -1.00
N ASN A 49 -3.91 6.30 -1.10
CA ASN A 49 -3.95 5.59 -2.37
C ASN A 49 -4.48 4.15 -2.33
N ASN A 50 -4.36 3.45 -1.22
CA ASN A 50 -4.75 2.04 -1.15
C ASN A 50 -5.44 1.70 0.16
N LEU A 51 -6.51 0.91 0.07
CA LEU A 51 -7.33 0.47 1.20
C LEU A 51 -7.38 -1.06 1.25
N VAL A 52 -7.07 -1.61 2.41
CA VAL A 52 -7.23 -3.04 2.71
C VAL A 52 -8.26 -3.21 3.82
N LYS A 53 -9.38 -3.86 3.50
CA LYS A 53 -10.42 -4.16 4.49
C LYS A 53 -10.13 -5.50 5.15
N LEU A 54 -9.87 -5.47 6.46
CA LEU A 54 -9.52 -6.64 7.26
C LEU A 54 -10.76 -7.32 7.89
N SER A 55 -11.76 -6.51 8.26
CA SER A 55 -13.04 -7.00 8.81
C SER A 55 -14.17 -6.00 8.56
N SER A 56 -15.35 -6.23 9.12
CA SER A 56 -16.45 -5.24 9.11
C SER A 56 -16.10 -3.96 9.88
N THR A 57 -15.24 -4.06 10.90
CA THR A 57 -14.92 -2.95 11.81
C THR A 57 -13.46 -2.50 11.72
N LYS A 58 -12.64 -3.10 10.85
CA LYS A 58 -11.22 -2.77 10.74
C LYS A 58 -10.77 -2.71 9.29
N ALA A 59 -10.14 -1.61 8.92
CA ALA A 59 -9.49 -1.43 7.63
C ALA A 59 -8.22 -0.58 7.78
N TYR A 60 -7.29 -0.78 6.84
CA TYR A 60 -6.07 0.01 6.69
C TYR A 60 -6.18 0.91 5.46
N LEU A 61 -5.70 2.14 5.58
CA LEU A 61 -5.58 3.10 4.48
C LEU A 61 -4.15 3.64 4.46
N SER A 62 -3.43 3.41 3.35
CA SER A 62 -2.09 3.99 3.18
C SER A 62 -2.17 5.49 2.89
N LEU A 63 -1.37 6.25 3.61
CA LEU A 63 -1.14 7.68 3.40
C LEU A 63 0.29 7.85 2.89
N ALA A 64 0.50 7.61 1.59
CA ALA A 64 1.82 7.55 0.98
C ALA A 64 2.63 8.84 1.16
N GLY A 65 1.97 10.01 1.13
CA GLY A 65 2.65 11.29 1.34
C GLY A 65 3.16 11.53 2.76
N LEU A 66 2.81 10.68 3.72
CA LEU A 66 3.14 10.86 5.14
C LEU A 66 3.88 9.67 5.76
N GLY A 67 4.07 8.58 5.01
CA GLY A 67 4.66 7.35 5.56
C GLY A 67 3.80 6.70 6.66
N LEU A 68 2.48 6.91 6.64
CA LEU A 68 1.53 6.43 7.64
C LEU A 68 0.54 5.45 7.05
N ILE A 69 0.04 4.53 7.87
CA ILE A 69 -1.16 3.75 7.57
C ILE A 69 -2.21 4.10 8.64
N TYR A 70 -3.36 4.64 8.23
CA TYR A 70 -4.47 4.83 9.13
C TYR A 70 -5.22 3.53 9.34
N ILE A 71 -5.55 3.26 10.61
CA ILE A 71 -6.46 2.20 11.02
C ILE A 71 -7.79 2.87 11.27
N PHE A 72 -8.86 2.35 10.65
CA PHE A 72 -10.18 2.93 10.83
C PHE A 72 -11.28 1.85 10.81
N ASN A 73 -12.42 2.21 11.38
CA ASN A 73 -13.63 1.39 11.30
C ASN A 73 -14.41 1.75 10.03
N PRO A 74 -14.53 0.85 9.04
CA PRO A 74 -15.22 1.14 7.78
C PRO A 74 -16.74 1.21 7.90
N GLU A 75 -17.34 0.79 9.02
CA GLU A 75 -18.77 0.99 9.27
C GLU A 75 -19.05 2.43 9.70
N THR A 76 -18.29 2.94 10.68
CA THR A 76 -18.47 4.27 11.27
C THR A 76 -17.65 5.36 10.60
N MET A 77 -16.67 5.01 9.75
CA MET A 77 -15.70 5.91 9.14
C MET A 77 -14.88 6.71 10.18
N GLN A 78 -14.62 6.11 11.35
CA GLN A 78 -13.84 6.71 12.42
C GLN A 78 -12.42 6.13 12.44
N LYS A 79 -11.39 6.99 12.55
CA LYS A 79 -10.02 6.58 12.83
C LYS A 79 -9.96 5.90 14.19
N THR A 80 -9.32 4.73 14.25
CA THR A 80 -9.12 3.96 15.49
C THR A 80 -7.65 3.85 15.89
N GLY A 81 -6.73 4.13 14.98
CA GLY A 81 -5.30 4.09 15.25
C GLY A 81 -4.48 4.46 14.01
N GLU A 82 -3.17 4.30 14.14
CA GLU A 82 -2.23 4.46 13.01
C GLU A 82 -0.99 3.60 13.20
N ILE A 83 -0.36 3.26 12.09
CA ILE A 83 0.96 2.61 12.03
C ILE A 83 1.90 3.62 11.37
N ASN A 84 2.96 3.98 12.09
CA ASN A 84 3.96 4.91 11.60
C ASN A 84 5.14 4.13 11.00
N LEU A 85 5.39 4.31 9.71
CA LEU A 85 6.48 3.69 8.97
C LEU A 85 7.56 4.70 8.54
N THR A 86 7.52 5.94 9.03
CA THR A 86 8.46 7.00 8.62
C THR A 86 9.92 6.62 8.83
N SER A 87 10.21 5.83 9.87
CA SER A 87 11.57 5.34 10.15
C SER A 87 12.11 4.36 9.09
N LEU A 88 11.26 3.85 8.20
CA LEU A 88 11.68 3.01 7.07
C LEU A 88 12.04 3.82 5.83
N GLY A 89 11.70 5.12 5.81
CA GLY A 89 12.04 6.02 4.71
C GLY A 89 13.53 6.31 4.65
N ILE A 90 14.07 6.32 3.45
CA ILE A 90 15.45 6.70 3.20
C ILE A 90 15.54 8.21 2.97
N GLN A 91 16.47 8.91 3.61
CA GLN A 91 16.78 10.33 3.44
C GLN A 91 15.69 11.34 3.83
N ASP A 92 14.39 11.12 3.51
CA ASP A 92 13.31 12.09 3.75
C ASP A 92 12.28 11.63 4.81
N ASN A 93 12.53 10.51 5.49
CA ASN A 93 11.62 9.91 6.46
C ASN A 93 10.24 9.55 5.89
N ASN A 94 10.17 9.27 4.59
CA ASN A 94 8.96 8.77 3.96
C ASN A 94 9.27 7.55 3.07
N PRO A 95 8.77 6.35 3.38
CA PRO A 95 9.01 5.16 2.55
C PRO A 95 8.11 5.09 1.32
N ASP A 96 7.21 6.05 1.09
CA ASP A 96 6.23 6.08 0.00
C ASP A 96 5.42 4.78 -0.07
N ILE A 97 4.57 4.57 0.92
CA ILE A 97 3.75 3.37 1.04
C ILE A 97 2.85 3.23 -0.19
N GLY A 98 3.11 2.22 -0.99
CA GLY A 98 2.35 1.92 -2.19
C GLY A 98 1.15 1.03 -1.94
N ILE A 99 1.05 -0.05 -2.71
CA ILE A 99 -0.06 -0.99 -2.61
C ILE A 99 0.17 -1.98 -1.46
N MET A 100 -0.93 -2.31 -0.80
CA MET A 100 -0.97 -3.26 0.31
C MET A 100 -1.86 -4.45 -0.04
N ILE A 101 -1.52 -5.63 0.46
CA ILE A 101 -2.36 -6.83 0.39
C ILE A 101 -2.32 -7.57 1.72
N GLU A 102 -3.46 -8.13 2.13
CA GLU A 102 -3.53 -9.00 3.31
C GLU A 102 -3.41 -10.47 2.90
N ARG A 103 -2.64 -11.22 3.69
CA ARG A 103 -2.58 -12.68 3.63
C ARG A 103 -2.22 -13.26 4.98
N ASP A 104 -3.01 -14.22 5.45
CA ASP A 104 -2.74 -15.04 6.65
C ASP A 104 -2.46 -14.20 7.92
N GLY A 105 -3.19 -13.08 8.08
CA GLY A 105 -3.05 -12.19 9.25
C GLY A 105 -1.90 -11.18 9.14
N TYR A 106 -1.24 -11.09 7.99
CA TYR A 106 -0.23 -10.08 7.70
C TYR A 106 -0.67 -9.18 6.55
N VAL A 107 -0.35 -7.90 6.65
CA VAL A 107 -0.40 -6.98 5.52
C VAL A 107 1.01 -6.77 4.99
N PHE A 108 1.17 -6.98 3.69
CA PHE A 108 2.39 -6.71 2.93
C PHE A 108 2.20 -5.37 2.21
N ALA A 109 3.04 -4.40 2.51
CA ALA A 109 2.98 -3.05 1.95
C ALA A 109 4.24 -2.75 1.15
N GLY A 110 4.13 -2.58 -0.16
CA GLY A 110 5.26 -2.19 -1.00
C GLY A 110 5.71 -0.77 -0.69
N LEU A 111 7.02 -0.55 -0.66
CA LEU A 111 7.63 0.74 -0.37
C LEU A 111 8.38 1.23 -1.61
N SER A 112 7.96 2.38 -2.14
CA SER A 112 8.56 2.91 -3.39
C SER A 112 9.84 3.70 -3.15
N GLN A 113 10.09 4.18 -1.93
CA GLN A 113 11.35 4.83 -1.51
C GLN A 113 11.79 5.97 -2.46
N MET A 114 10.87 6.84 -2.84
CA MET A 114 11.13 7.99 -3.70
C MET A 114 11.71 9.14 -2.89
N VAL A 115 12.69 9.85 -3.44
CA VAL A 115 13.32 11.01 -2.77
C VAL A 115 13.35 12.20 -3.71
N GLY A 116 12.70 13.28 -3.32
CA GLY A 116 12.69 14.53 -4.09
C GLY A 116 11.98 14.47 -5.44
N GLY A 117 11.20 13.43 -5.70
CA GLY A 117 10.48 13.25 -6.97
C GLY A 117 9.90 11.84 -7.12
N TRP A 118 10.07 11.24 -8.28
CA TRP A 118 9.48 9.95 -8.65
C TRP A 118 10.46 8.77 -8.60
N THR A 119 11.71 9.01 -8.23
CA THR A 119 12.78 8.01 -8.29
C THR A 119 13.41 7.80 -6.92
N SER A 120 13.87 6.57 -6.68
CA SER A 120 14.77 6.28 -5.56
C SER A 120 16.18 6.80 -5.88
N PRO A 121 17.02 7.10 -4.88
CA PRO A 121 18.41 7.47 -5.08
C PRO A 121 19.21 6.45 -5.88
N GLU A 122 20.17 6.89 -6.67
CA GLU A 122 20.98 6.07 -7.58
C GLU A 122 21.66 4.86 -6.88
N ASN A 123 22.08 5.06 -5.64
CA ASN A 123 22.73 4.03 -4.82
C ASN A 123 21.73 3.11 -4.09
N TYR A 124 20.42 3.35 -4.21
CA TYR A 124 19.41 2.54 -3.52
C TYR A 124 18.74 1.52 -4.46
N LYS A 125 19.51 0.51 -4.86
CA LYS A 125 19.11 -0.52 -5.84
C LYS A 125 18.50 -1.73 -5.15
N GLN A 126 17.38 -1.54 -4.50
CA GLN A 126 16.64 -2.60 -3.80
C GLN A 126 15.14 -2.36 -3.82
N ALA A 127 14.39 -3.41 -3.56
CA ALA A 127 12.95 -3.38 -3.42
C ALA A 127 12.56 -3.76 -1.99
N ASP A 128 11.74 -2.94 -1.34
CA ASP A 128 11.36 -3.11 0.04
C ASP A 128 9.86 -3.36 0.21
N VAL A 129 9.52 -4.22 1.17
CA VAL A 129 8.14 -4.47 1.58
C VAL A 129 8.07 -4.47 3.11
N ALA A 130 7.17 -3.68 3.67
CA ALA A 130 6.86 -3.75 5.10
C ALA A 130 5.87 -4.88 5.38
N VAL A 131 6.17 -5.71 6.37
CA VAL A 131 5.30 -6.80 6.85
C VAL A 131 4.69 -6.36 8.18
N ILE A 132 3.37 -6.29 8.24
CA ILE A 132 2.60 -5.76 9.36
C ILE A 132 1.68 -6.86 9.89
N ASP A 133 1.73 -7.12 11.20
CA ASP A 133 0.82 -8.04 11.88
C ASP A 133 -0.53 -7.35 12.11
N THR A 134 -1.60 -7.91 11.55
CA THR A 134 -2.95 -7.31 11.62
C THR A 134 -3.63 -7.51 12.97
N LYS A 135 -3.14 -8.40 13.82
CA LYS A 135 -3.67 -8.64 15.17
C LYS A 135 -3.16 -7.61 16.16
N THR A 136 -1.89 -7.22 16.03
CA THR A 136 -1.23 -6.27 16.93
C THR A 136 -1.13 -4.86 16.36
N ASP A 137 -1.38 -4.67 15.05
CA ASP A 137 -1.22 -3.44 14.30
C ASP A 137 0.22 -2.89 14.34
N LYS A 138 1.20 -3.79 14.31
CA LYS A 138 2.62 -3.42 14.40
C LYS A 138 3.40 -3.91 13.20
N LEU A 139 4.40 -3.11 12.83
CA LEU A 139 5.44 -3.53 11.93
C LEU A 139 6.18 -4.74 12.55
N VAL A 140 6.24 -5.84 11.82
CA VAL A 140 7.02 -7.02 12.17
C VAL A 140 8.46 -6.85 11.69
N LYS A 141 8.61 -6.51 10.40
CA LYS A 141 9.91 -6.30 9.73
C LYS A 141 9.72 -5.58 8.40
N MET A 142 10.80 -5.04 7.89
CA MET A 142 10.94 -4.71 6.48
C MET A 142 11.78 -5.81 5.81
N ILE A 143 11.30 -6.37 4.72
CA ILE A 143 12.04 -7.28 3.87
C ILE A 143 12.58 -6.54 2.66
N SER A 144 13.79 -6.88 2.23
CA SER A 144 14.47 -6.19 1.13
C SER A 144 15.11 -7.19 0.17
N GLU A 145 14.87 -7.01 -1.11
CA GLU A 145 15.64 -7.69 -2.17
C GLU A 145 16.72 -6.74 -2.68
N LYS A 146 18.00 -7.18 -2.63
CA LYS A 146 19.17 -6.33 -2.88
C LYS A 146 20.12 -6.84 -3.97
N THR A 147 19.81 -8.00 -4.55
CA THR A 147 20.75 -8.71 -5.43
C THR A 147 20.42 -8.59 -6.90
N SER A 148 19.14 -8.49 -7.26
CA SER A 148 18.67 -8.38 -8.64
C SER A 148 18.92 -7.02 -9.27
N GLY A 149 18.98 -5.98 -8.42
CA GLY A 149 18.92 -4.58 -8.83
C GLY A 149 17.51 -4.08 -9.07
N PHE A 150 16.48 -4.86 -8.75
CA PHE A 150 15.10 -4.42 -8.77
C PHE A 150 14.88 -3.34 -7.72
N SER A 151 14.08 -2.32 -8.03
CA SER A 151 13.84 -1.20 -7.13
C SER A 151 12.42 -0.66 -7.23
N GLN A 152 12.01 0.10 -6.24
CA GLN A 152 10.67 0.67 -6.13
C GLN A 152 9.58 -0.42 -6.13
N ALA A 153 9.44 -1.13 -5.01
CA ALA A 153 8.38 -2.10 -4.83
C ALA A 153 7.01 -1.43 -4.89
N THR A 154 6.19 -1.84 -5.83
CA THR A 154 4.86 -1.35 -6.18
C THR A 154 4.83 0.09 -6.74
N ARG A 155 3.76 0.40 -7.44
CA ARG A 155 3.43 1.74 -7.90
C ARG A 155 2.25 2.25 -7.08
N PRO A 156 2.38 3.34 -6.32
CA PRO A 156 1.33 3.79 -5.41
C PRO A 156 -0.06 3.99 -6.04
N ILE A 157 -0.11 4.33 -7.32
CA ILE A 157 -1.37 4.58 -8.05
C ILE A 157 -1.85 3.38 -8.90
N ASP A 158 -1.13 2.24 -8.87
CA ASP A 158 -1.49 1.06 -9.65
C ASP A 158 -1.79 -0.13 -8.73
N PRO A 159 -3.08 -0.42 -8.48
CA PRO A 159 -3.48 -1.51 -7.59
C PRO A 159 -3.07 -2.89 -8.08
N LYS A 160 -2.67 -3.03 -9.35
CA LYS A 160 -2.19 -4.29 -9.92
C LYS A 160 -0.68 -4.50 -9.77
N SER A 161 0.03 -3.51 -9.23
CA SER A 161 1.47 -3.64 -8.98
C SER A 161 1.80 -4.58 -7.80
N LEU A 162 0.79 -5.02 -7.06
CA LEU A 162 0.89 -6.06 -6.04
C LEU A 162 -0.38 -6.92 -6.11
N PHE A 163 -0.21 -8.22 -6.27
CA PHE A 163 -1.34 -9.14 -6.36
C PHE A 163 -1.00 -10.52 -5.78
N MET A 164 -2.02 -11.30 -5.51
CA MET A 164 -1.91 -12.69 -5.04
C MET A 164 -2.57 -13.61 -6.05
N ASP A 165 -1.92 -14.72 -6.37
CA ASP A 165 -2.48 -15.76 -7.23
C ASP A 165 -3.42 -16.71 -6.46
N GLU A 166 -4.03 -17.64 -7.17
CA GLU A 166 -4.95 -18.63 -6.61
C GLU A 166 -4.28 -19.63 -5.68
N LYS A 167 -2.95 -19.74 -5.70
CA LYS A 167 -2.16 -20.57 -4.77
C LYS A 167 -1.84 -19.84 -3.47
N GLY A 168 -2.00 -18.52 -3.45
CA GLY A 168 -1.68 -17.67 -2.32
C GLY A 168 -0.25 -17.11 -2.34
N ASP A 169 0.47 -17.23 -3.46
CA ASP A 169 1.75 -16.54 -3.65
C ASP A 169 1.49 -15.06 -3.95
N ILE A 170 2.26 -14.17 -3.32
CA ILE A 170 2.18 -12.73 -3.56
C ILE A 170 3.26 -12.32 -4.56
N TYR A 171 2.87 -11.55 -5.57
CA TYR A 171 3.75 -11.00 -6.59
C TYR A 171 3.82 -9.49 -6.48
N ILE A 172 5.04 -8.95 -6.54
CA ILE A 172 5.35 -7.54 -6.38
C ILE A 172 6.05 -7.03 -7.64
N SER A 173 5.41 -6.09 -8.34
CA SER A 173 6.03 -5.41 -9.48
C SER A 173 6.98 -4.32 -8.99
N CYS A 174 8.23 -4.38 -9.44
CA CYS A 174 9.26 -3.39 -9.17
C CYS A 174 9.45 -2.49 -10.40
N LEU A 175 9.44 -1.17 -10.19
CA LEU A 175 9.39 -0.20 -11.30
C LEU A 175 10.75 0.13 -11.92
N GLY A 176 11.86 -0.14 -11.20
CA GLY A 176 13.21 0.14 -11.69
C GLY A 176 13.44 1.62 -12.02
N ASN A 177 12.89 2.53 -11.20
CA ASN A 177 12.95 3.97 -11.45
C ASN A 177 12.47 4.37 -12.87
N PHE A 178 11.52 3.62 -13.44
CA PHE A 178 11.00 3.84 -14.80
C PHE A 178 12.09 3.87 -15.89
N GLY A 179 13.25 3.26 -15.65
CA GLY A 179 14.42 3.33 -16.53
C GLY A 179 15.17 4.67 -16.54
N MET A 180 14.80 5.59 -15.64
CA MET A 180 15.42 6.94 -15.59
C MET A 180 16.75 6.98 -14.82
N VAL A 181 17.03 5.97 -14.01
CA VAL A 181 18.25 5.93 -13.17
C VAL A 181 19.07 4.70 -13.51
N ALA A 182 20.34 4.90 -13.81
CA ALA A 182 21.24 3.84 -14.25
C ALA A 182 21.39 2.73 -13.20
N GLY A 183 21.36 1.47 -13.65
CA GLY A 183 21.56 0.29 -12.81
C GLY A 183 20.34 -0.13 -11.97
N HIS A 184 19.23 0.63 -12.00
CA HIS A 184 17.96 0.18 -11.47
C HIS A 184 17.22 -0.67 -12.51
N LYS A 185 16.61 -1.77 -12.06
CA LYS A 185 15.90 -2.69 -12.94
C LYS A 185 14.44 -2.82 -12.53
N ALA A 186 13.57 -2.95 -13.52
CA ALA A 186 12.19 -3.40 -13.33
C ALA A 186 12.14 -4.94 -13.31
N GLY A 187 11.19 -5.48 -12.56
CA GLY A 187 10.99 -6.91 -12.49
C GLY A 187 9.84 -7.28 -11.56
N ILE A 188 9.68 -8.58 -11.32
CA ILE A 188 8.65 -9.10 -10.42
C ILE A 188 9.32 -9.97 -9.36
N LEU A 189 9.01 -9.69 -8.10
CA LEU A 189 9.40 -10.49 -6.95
C LEU A 189 8.24 -11.33 -6.47
N ARG A 190 8.52 -12.41 -5.76
CA ARG A 190 7.54 -13.31 -5.18
C ARG A 190 7.75 -13.48 -3.69
N ILE A 191 6.64 -13.61 -2.94
CA ILE A 191 6.60 -14.12 -1.56
C ILE A 191 5.72 -15.35 -1.58
N LYS A 192 6.28 -16.54 -1.34
CA LYS A 192 5.53 -17.80 -1.36
C LYS A 192 4.46 -17.84 -0.29
N LYS A 193 3.38 -18.57 -0.55
CA LYS A 193 2.34 -18.83 0.45
C LYS A 193 2.94 -19.34 1.77
N GLY A 194 2.47 -18.78 2.88
CA GLY A 194 2.95 -19.11 4.23
C GLY A 194 4.28 -18.44 4.61
N GLU A 195 5.01 -17.85 3.67
CA GLU A 195 6.26 -17.14 3.93
C GLU A 195 6.04 -15.64 4.13
N THR A 196 6.97 -14.99 4.83
CA THR A 196 6.98 -13.54 5.02
C THR A 196 8.26 -12.88 4.50
N ASP A 197 9.05 -13.62 3.70
CA ASP A 197 10.27 -13.15 3.05
C ASP A 197 10.17 -13.34 1.54
N PHE A 198 10.98 -12.59 0.80
CA PHE A 198 11.09 -12.80 -0.65
C PHE A 198 11.63 -14.21 -0.96
N ASP A 199 11.07 -14.82 -2.00
CA ASP A 199 11.60 -16.06 -2.55
C ASP A 199 12.94 -15.79 -3.25
N PRO A 200 14.07 -16.30 -2.72
CA PRO A 200 15.40 -16.02 -3.28
C PRO A 200 15.66 -16.69 -4.63
N THR A 201 14.73 -17.53 -5.09
CA THR A 201 14.86 -18.26 -6.37
C THR A 201 14.01 -17.66 -7.48
N TYR A 202 13.29 -16.56 -7.20
CA TYR A 202 12.36 -15.93 -8.13
C TYR A 202 12.70 -14.44 -8.33
N HIS A 203 13.49 -14.13 -9.35
CA HIS A 203 13.80 -12.77 -9.84
C HIS A 203 14.56 -12.84 -11.17
#